data_3b321df52886fc96626c1793e2d312a6
#
_entry.id   3b321df52886fc96626c1793e2d312a6
#
_cell.length_a   1.000
_cell.length_b   1.000
_cell.length_c   1.000
_cell.angle_alpha   90.00
_cell.angle_beta   90.00
_cell.angle_gamma   90.00
#
_symmetry.space_group_name_H-M   'P 1'
#
loop_
_entity.id
_entity.type
_entity.pdbx_description
1 polymer ?
#
loop_
_entity_poly.entity_id
_entity_poly.type
_entity_poly.pdbx_seq_one_letter_code
_entity_poly.pdbx_strand_id
1 'polypeptide(L)'
;MASVKIKNKDLLMINESLLYVSQQQTGAWYGVSKNLRTLKPLIAEINEGRSSIVDNLTEKDESGNPLVGEDKDLVWTDKESADKQWDELMNEEIEVDFFVIPNEKFGDEVKLDSIMLEPLIDIIIKD
;
A
#
# COMPACT_ATOMS: atom_id res chain seq x y z
N MET A 1 -17.90 9.46 -6.51
CA MET A 1 -16.49 9.14 -6.34
C MET A 1 -15.81 10.23 -5.55
N ALA A 2 -14.83 9.86 -4.75
CA ALA A 2 -14.14 10.81 -3.88
C ALA A 2 -12.67 10.89 -4.26
N SER A 3 -12.23 12.10 -4.66
CA SER A 3 -10.82 12.38 -4.93
C SER A 3 -10.17 12.87 -3.64
N VAL A 4 -9.11 12.22 -3.21
CA VAL A 4 -8.39 12.59 -2.00
C VAL A 4 -6.89 12.61 -2.28
N LYS A 5 -6.19 13.50 -1.57
CA LYS A 5 -4.73 13.50 -1.55
C LYS A 5 -4.28 12.57 -0.43
N ILE A 6 -3.42 11.63 -0.76
CA ILE A 6 -3.01 10.62 0.18
C ILE A 6 -1.52 10.32 0.01
N LYS A 7 -0.84 10.06 1.13
CA LYS A 7 0.57 9.68 1.11
C LYS A 7 0.73 8.23 0.68
N ASN A 8 1.83 7.93 -0.01
CA ASN A 8 2.09 6.57 -0.46
C ASN A 8 2.03 5.54 0.67
N LYS A 9 2.55 5.88 1.86
CA LYS A 9 2.49 4.97 3.01
C LYS A 9 1.06 4.61 3.42
N ASP A 10 0.15 5.59 3.35
CA ASP A 10 -1.25 5.38 3.69
C ASP A 10 -1.96 4.60 2.59
N LEU A 11 -1.57 4.83 1.34
CA LEU A 11 -2.09 4.09 0.20
C LEU A 11 -1.78 2.59 0.31
N LEU A 12 -0.58 2.25 0.76
CA LEU A 12 -0.20 0.85 0.99
C LEU A 12 -1.07 0.21 2.07
N MET A 13 -1.38 0.94 3.14
CA MET A 13 -2.26 0.47 4.21
C MET A 13 -3.69 0.25 3.71
N ILE A 14 -4.19 1.19 2.90
CA ILE A 14 -5.52 1.06 2.28
C ILE A 14 -5.58 -0.16 1.38
N ASN A 15 -4.53 -0.38 0.59
CA ASN A 15 -4.46 -1.55 -0.29
C ASN A 15 -4.51 -2.86 0.49
N GLU A 16 -3.76 -2.96 1.59
CA GLU A 16 -3.79 -4.15 2.45
C GLU A 16 -5.18 -4.38 3.05
N SER A 17 -5.84 -3.30 3.51
CA SER A 17 -7.20 -3.38 4.04
C SER A 17 -8.19 -3.86 3.00
N LEU A 18 -8.09 -3.36 1.77
CA LEU A 18 -8.96 -3.79 0.68
C LEU A 18 -8.72 -5.26 0.31
N LEU A 19 -7.46 -5.70 0.32
CA LEU A 19 -7.13 -7.11 0.07
C LEU A 19 -7.73 -8.00 1.16
N TYR A 20 -7.67 -7.57 2.41
CA TYR A 20 -8.31 -8.29 3.52
C TYR A 20 -9.81 -8.43 3.28
N VAL A 21 -10.50 -7.33 2.96
CA VAL A 21 -11.94 -7.35 2.72
C VAL A 21 -12.28 -8.21 1.50
N SER A 22 -11.42 -8.21 0.48
CA SER A 22 -11.65 -9.00 -0.73
C SER A 22 -11.70 -10.50 -0.46
N GLN A 23 -11.09 -10.94 0.64
CA GLN A 23 -11.10 -12.35 1.05
C GLN A 23 -12.33 -12.71 1.87
N GLN A 24 -13.16 -11.73 2.21
CA GLN A 24 -14.38 -11.93 2.99
C GLN A 24 -15.59 -11.89 2.05
N GLN A 25 -16.63 -12.61 2.42
CA GLN A 25 -17.87 -12.61 1.65
C GLN A 25 -18.76 -11.46 2.12
N THR A 26 -18.64 -10.32 1.47
CA THR A 26 -19.43 -9.14 1.81
C THR A 26 -20.16 -8.59 0.57
N GLY A 27 -21.20 -7.79 0.78
CA GLY A 27 -21.84 -7.05 -0.28
C GLY A 27 -20.97 -5.95 -0.89
N ALA A 28 -19.83 -5.68 -0.29
CA ALA A 28 -18.89 -4.64 -0.74
C ALA A 28 -17.95 -5.10 -1.86
N TRP A 29 -18.03 -6.36 -2.29
CA TRP A 29 -17.08 -6.97 -3.23
C TRP A 29 -16.83 -6.15 -4.49
N TYR A 30 -17.88 -5.55 -5.05
CA TYR A 30 -17.77 -4.78 -6.28
C TYR A 30 -16.96 -3.49 -6.09
N GLY A 31 -17.28 -2.72 -5.04
CA GLY A 31 -16.56 -1.50 -4.71
C GLY A 31 -15.12 -1.78 -4.32
N VAL A 32 -14.88 -2.87 -3.59
CA VAL A 32 -13.54 -3.31 -3.23
C VAL A 32 -12.73 -3.62 -4.49
N SER A 33 -13.32 -4.38 -5.42
CA SER A 33 -12.65 -4.72 -6.68
C SER A 33 -12.33 -3.49 -7.51
N LYS A 34 -13.24 -2.52 -7.57
CA LYS A 34 -13.00 -1.26 -8.29
C LYS A 34 -11.83 -0.50 -7.70
N ASN A 35 -11.78 -0.39 -6.38
CA ASN A 35 -10.70 0.32 -5.70
C ASN A 35 -9.36 -0.39 -5.86
N LEU A 36 -9.34 -1.72 -5.75
CA LEU A 36 -8.10 -2.48 -5.97
C LEU A 36 -7.58 -2.31 -7.39
N ARG A 37 -8.47 -2.26 -8.37
CA ARG A 37 -8.09 -2.03 -9.76
C ARG A 37 -7.49 -0.65 -9.96
N THR A 38 -8.05 0.38 -9.31
CA THR A 38 -7.52 1.74 -9.33
C THR A 38 -6.13 1.79 -8.70
N LEU A 39 -5.92 1.08 -7.59
CA LEU A 39 -4.66 1.11 -6.84
C LEU A 39 -3.55 0.30 -7.49
N LYS A 40 -3.86 -0.71 -8.28
CA LYS A 40 -2.85 -1.61 -8.84
C LYS A 40 -1.68 -0.91 -9.53
N PRO A 41 -1.89 0.02 -10.48
CA PRO A 41 -0.77 0.72 -11.11
C PRO A 41 -0.04 1.65 -10.14
N LEU A 42 -0.74 2.23 -9.17
CA LEU A 42 -0.13 3.12 -8.18
C LEU A 42 0.78 2.34 -7.23
N ILE A 43 0.34 1.17 -6.78
CA ILE A 43 1.15 0.29 -5.95
C ILE A 43 2.38 -0.20 -6.72
N ALA A 44 2.22 -0.51 -8.01
CA ALA A 44 3.34 -0.91 -8.86
C ALA A 44 4.41 0.18 -8.94
N GLU A 45 4.01 1.45 -9.07
CA GLU A 45 4.95 2.58 -9.07
C GLU A 45 5.70 2.71 -7.75
N ILE A 46 5.01 2.54 -6.62
CA ILE A 46 5.65 2.57 -5.30
C ILE A 46 6.68 1.45 -5.19
N ASN A 47 6.33 0.26 -5.64
CA ASN A 47 7.23 -0.90 -5.61
C ASN A 47 8.44 -0.71 -6.53
N GLU A 48 8.28 -0.08 -7.68
CA GLU A 48 9.39 0.30 -8.55
C GLU A 48 10.34 1.28 -7.84
N GLY A 49 9.77 2.26 -7.14
CA GLY A 49 10.57 3.21 -6.34
C GLY A 49 11.37 2.50 -5.25
N ARG A 50 10.74 1.57 -4.54
CA ARG A 50 11.41 0.74 -3.52
C ARG A 50 12.54 -0.06 -4.13
N SER A 51 12.29 -0.72 -5.26
CA SER A 51 13.29 -1.53 -5.96
C SER A 51 14.46 -0.68 -6.42
N SER A 52 14.21 0.53 -6.90
CA SER A 52 15.26 1.46 -7.33
C SER A 52 16.16 1.87 -6.17
N ILE A 53 15.58 2.13 -5.00
CA ILE A 53 16.36 2.47 -3.80
C ILE A 53 17.27 1.28 -3.43
N VAL A 54 16.72 0.08 -3.41
CA VAL A 54 17.49 -1.14 -3.11
C VAL A 54 18.59 -1.35 -4.16
N ASP A 55 18.26 -1.25 -5.44
CA ASP A 55 19.23 -1.51 -6.51
C ASP A 55 20.36 -0.49 -6.52
N ASN A 56 20.08 0.77 -6.22
CA ASN A 56 21.06 1.85 -6.31
C ASN A 56 21.91 2.01 -5.06
N LEU A 57 21.40 1.62 -3.89
CA LEU A 57 22.01 1.94 -2.61
C LEU A 57 22.40 0.71 -1.78
N THR A 58 22.39 -0.48 -2.37
CA THR A 58 22.92 -1.69 -1.70
C THR A 58 24.16 -2.19 -2.41
N GLU A 59 25.01 -2.87 -1.65
CA GLU A 59 26.13 -3.62 -2.23
C GLU A 59 25.56 -4.82 -2.99
N LYS A 60 26.31 -5.30 -3.98
CA LYS A 60 25.88 -6.41 -4.83
C LYS A 60 26.72 -7.65 -4.58
N ASP A 61 26.07 -8.81 -4.70
CA ASP A 61 26.77 -10.10 -4.69
C ASP A 61 27.39 -10.38 -6.07
N GLU A 62 28.00 -11.55 -6.22
CA GLU A 62 28.66 -11.95 -7.47
C GLU A 62 27.70 -12.03 -8.66
N SER A 63 26.42 -12.26 -8.39
CA SER A 63 25.38 -12.36 -9.42
C SER A 63 24.76 -11.01 -9.77
N GLY A 64 25.16 -9.92 -9.11
CA GLY A 64 24.61 -8.60 -9.32
C GLY A 64 23.32 -8.31 -8.55
N ASN A 65 22.96 -9.19 -7.63
CA ASN A 65 21.78 -9.01 -6.77
C ASN A 65 22.16 -8.27 -5.49
N PRO A 66 21.21 -7.59 -4.83
CA PRO A 66 21.49 -6.94 -3.56
C PRO A 66 22.08 -7.92 -2.55
N LEU A 67 23.18 -7.54 -1.92
CA LEU A 67 23.88 -8.38 -0.96
C LEU A 67 23.11 -8.43 0.37
N VAL A 68 22.97 -9.65 0.88
CA VAL A 68 22.36 -9.90 2.19
C VAL A 68 23.46 -10.28 3.17
N GLY A 69 23.52 -9.58 4.30
CA GLY A 69 24.51 -9.83 5.34
C GLY A 69 24.18 -11.05 6.20
N GLU A 70 25.07 -11.35 7.15
CA GLU A 70 24.92 -12.49 8.06
C GLU A 70 23.63 -12.39 8.90
N ASP A 71 23.20 -11.17 9.22
CA ASP A 71 21.97 -10.91 9.96
C ASP A 71 20.71 -10.97 9.10
N LYS A 72 20.85 -11.37 7.82
CA LYS A 72 19.78 -11.46 6.82
C LYS A 72 19.21 -10.10 6.38
N ASP A 73 19.88 -9.01 6.76
CA ASP A 73 19.51 -7.67 6.29
C ASP A 73 20.34 -7.28 5.07
N LEU A 74 19.81 -6.35 4.29
CA LEU A 74 20.53 -5.81 3.14
C LEU A 74 21.75 -5.01 3.60
N VAL A 75 22.82 -5.11 2.82
CA VAL A 75 24.04 -4.34 3.08
C VAL A 75 23.97 -3.05 2.27
N TRP A 76 23.77 -1.92 2.94
CA TRP A 76 23.61 -0.63 2.30
C TRP A 76 24.96 0.03 2.04
N THR A 77 25.12 0.63 0.85
CA THR A 77 26.30 1.43 0.52
C THR A 77 26.24 2.80 1.16
N ASP A 78 25.00 3.34 1.29
CA ASP A 78 24.73 4.64 1.91
C ASP A 78 23.36 4.57 2.58
N LYS A 79 23.33 4.12 3.82
CA LYS A 79 22.09 3.93 4.55
C LYS A 79 21.37 5.25 4.81
N GLU A 80 22.11 6.31 5.08
CA GLU A 80 21.53 7.64 5.32
C GLU A 80 20.75 8.12 4.10
N SER A 81 21.33 7.98 2.91
CA SER A 81 20.66 8.34 1.66
C SER A 81 19.47 7.42 1.38
N ALA A 82 19.61 6.13 1.70
CA ALA A 82 18.52 5.17 1.53
C ALA A 82 17.33 5.53 2.41
N ASP A 83 17.56 5.84 3.68
CA ASP A 83 16.52 6.23 4.61
C ASP A 83 15.82 7.51 4.16
N LYS A 84 16.59 8.48 3.67
CA LYS A 84 16.03 9.73 3.16
C LYS A 84 15.15 9.51 1.94
N GLN A 85 15.63 8.73 0.98
CA GLN A 85 14.85 8.43 -0.24
C GLN A 85 13.60 7.62 0.07
N TRP A 86 13.71 6.71 1.04
CA TRP A 86 12.56 5.91 1.49
C TRP A 86 11.49 6.83 2.11
N ASP A 87 11.90 7.75 2.98
CA ASP A 87 10.97 8.70 3.59
C ASP A 87 10.31 9.60 2.54
N GLU A 88 11.08 10.08 1.58
CA GLU A 88 10.54 10.89 0.48
C GLU A 88 9.49 10.12 -0.31
N LEU A 89 9.77 8.86 -0.63
CA LEU A 89 8.85 8.01 -1.37
C LEU A 89 7.56 7.75 -0.56
N MET A 90 7.70 7.40 0.72
CA MET A 90 6.56 7.06 1.56
C MET A 90 5.68 8.26 1.89
N ASN A 91 6.24 9.47 1.92
CA ASN A 91 5.50 10.68 2.25
C ASN A 91 5.06 11.48 1.02
N GLU A 92 5.37 11.02 -0.18
CA GLU A 92 4.87 11.66 -1.40
C GLU A 92 3.36 11.52 -1.46
N GLU A 93 2.69 12.65 -1.71
CA GLU A 93 1.22 12.67 -1.81
C GLU A 93 0.80 12.53 -3.26
N ILE A 94 -0.22 11.72 -3.47
CA ILE A 94 -0.85 11.57 -4.77
C ILE A 94 -2.36 11.74 -4.63
N GLU A 95 -3.00 12.11 -5.71
CA GLU A 95 -4.45 12.28 -5.73
C GLU A 95 -5.08 11.02 -6.31
N VAL A 96 -6.03 10.43 -5.58
CA VAL A 96 -6.67 9.17 -5.95
C VAL A 96 -8.19 9.33 -5.89
N ASP A 97 -8.86 8.86 -6.93
CA ASP A 97 -10.32 8.78 -6.98
C ASP A 97 -10.76 7.41 -6.49
N PHE A 98 -11.31 7.36 -5.28
CA PHE A 98 -11.83 6.13 -4.74
C PHE A 98 -13.32 5.97 -5.03
N PHE A 99 -13.73 4.73 -5.26
CA PHE A 99 -15.13 4.36 -5.29
C PHE A 99 -15.61 4.25 -3.84
N VAL A 100 -16.55 5.12 -3.46
CA VAL A 100 -17.10 5.14 -2.11
C VAL A 100 -18.04 3.95 -1.92
N ILE A 101 -17.86 3.22 -0.82
CA ILE A 101 -18.64 2.04 -0.49
C ILE A 101 -19.53 2.39 0.72
N PRO A 102 -20.86 2.30 0.59
CA PRO A 102 -21.73 2.51 1.76
C PRO A 102 -21.43 1.49 2.86
N ASN A 103 -21.40 1.95 4.10
CA ASN A 103 -21.11 1.12 5.25
C ASN A 103 -21.99 -0.14 5.31
N GLU A 104 -23.25 -0.02 4.94
CA GLU A 104 -24.20 -1.13 4.94
C GLU A 104 -23.79 -2.31 4.04
N LYS A 105 -22.93 -2.05 3.04
CA LYS A 105 -22.47 -3.11 2.11
C LYS A 105 -21.55 -4.12 2.76
N PHE A 106 -20.95 -3.77 3.89
CA PHE A 106 -20.07 -4.69 4.61
C PHE A 106 -20.84 -5.73 5.42
N GLY A 107 -22.13 -5.48 5.69
CA GLY A 107 -23.01 -6.43 6.36
C GLY A 107 -22.75 -6.59 7.86
N ASP A 108 -23.84 -6.81 8.61
CA ASP A 108 -23.74 -7.00 10.06
C ASP A 108 -23.37 -8.43 10.44
N GLU A 109 -23.59 -9.37 9.53
CA GLU A 109 -23.35 -10.80 9.78
C GLU A 109 -21.88 -11.21 9.62
N VAL A 110 -21.11 -10.41 8.89
CA VAL A 110 -19.70 -10.68 8.65
C VAL A 110 -18.89 -9.93 9.70
N LYS A 111 -18.17 -10.68 10.53
CA LYS A 111 -17.28 -10.08 11.52
C LYS A 111 -15.96 -9.72 10.87
N LEU A 112 -15.75 -8.44 10.64
CA LEU A 112 -14.52 -7.92 10.08
C LEU A 112 -13.69 -7.32 11.20
N ASP A 113 -12.39 -7.49 11.12
CA ASP A 113 -11.46 -6.89 12.07
C ASP A 113 -11.49 -5.36 11.92
N SER A 114 -11.91 -4.66 12.97
CA SER A 114 -12.04 -3.20 12.94
C SER A 114 -10.70 -2.50 12.71
N ILE A 115 -9.60 -3.10 13.17
CA ILE A 115 -8.25 -2.55 12.96
C ILE A 115 -7.91 -2.59 11.46
N MET A 116 -8.27 -3.67 10.79
CA MET A 116 -8.02 -3.82 9.35
C MET A 116 -8.90 -2.90 8.52
N LEU A 117 -10.05 -2.46 9.03
CA LEU A 117 -10.95 -1.55 8.32
C LEU A 117 -10.62 -0.08 8.56
N GLU A 118 -9.89 0.23 9.61
CA GLU A 118 -9.61 1.61 10.00
C GLU A 118 -9.06 2.48 8.86
N PRO A 119 -8.09 2.01 8.04
CA PRO A 119 -7.59 2.81 6.92
C PRO A 119 -8.64 3.18 5.88
N LEU A 120 -9.75 2.45 5.83
CA LEU A 120 -10.81 2.67 4.84
C LEU A 120 -11.89 3.66 5.35
N ILE A 121 -11.96 3.86 6.65
CA ILE A 121 -13.00 4.71 7.27
C ILE A 121 -12.78 6.16 6.83
N ASP A 122 -13.87 6.83 6.48
CA ASP A 122 -13.93 8.22 6.01
C ASP A 122 -13.28 8.48 4.64
N ILE A 123 -12.52 7.52 4.11
CA ILE A 123 -11.91 7.62 2.77
C ILE A 123 -12.74 6.83 1.77
N ILE A 124 -13.00 5.56 2.05
CA ILE A 124 -13.73 4.66 1.16
C ILE A 124 -15.08 4.26 1.76
N ILE A 125 -15.10 3.91 3.07
CA ILE A 125 -16.32 3.53 3.76
C ILE A 125 -17.02 4.78 4.28
N LYS A 126 -18.23 5.02 3.82
CA LYS A 126 -19.02 6.16 4.27
C LYS A 126 -20.48 5.72 4.51
N ASP A 127 -21.09 6.39 5.45
CA ASP A 127 -22.51 6.16 5.79
C ASP A 127 -23.46 6.68 4.70
#